data_9d0a29dee18ddc334921e2e2f362f648
#
_entry.id   9d0a29dee18ddc334921e2e2f362f648
#
_cell.length_a   1.000
_cell.length_b   1.000
_cell.length_c   1.000
_cell.angle_alpha   90.00
_cell.angle_beta   90.00
_cell.angle_gamma   90.00
#
_symmetry.space_group_name_H-M   'P 1'
#
loop_
_entity.id
_entity.type
_entity.pdbx_description
1 polymer ?
#
loop_
_entity_poly.entity_id
_entity_poly.type
_entity_poly.pdbx_seq_one_letter_code
_entity_poly.pdbx_strand_id
1 'polypeptide(L)'
;MRAHVALLRIRQGDLLVVPRPSPGLIHLARLSSELLPAFLSEAVGACAVRALLAGRVPPEGPWELQGIELLSQKELYHQVLLLLHLLPQDLLLLQPCQSSYCYCQEVLDRLIQCGLLVAEETPGSQKACDTGRQHLSAKLLWKPSGDFTDSDSDDFEEAEGRYFRLSQQSRCPDFFLFLCRLLSPLLKAFAQAATFLHQGQLPDTESCYAEQLFQFLQATAQEDGFFECADPSLAIRAVWTFRDLGVLQQTPSPAGPVLHLSPTFTSRDNQEKLEQFIRQFICG
;
A
#
# COMPACT_ATOMS: atom_id res chain seq x y z
N MET A 1 -17.22 -10.58 20.85
CA MET A 1 -17.64 -9.50 19.93
C MET A 1 -18.19 -8.25 20.63
N ARG A 2 -19.16 -8.35 21.56
CA ARG A 2 -19.79 -7.15 22.17
C ARG A 2 -18.84 -6.18 22.87
N ALA A 3 -17.70 -6.62 23.37
CA ALA A 3 -16.72 -5.77 24.07
C ALA A 3 -15.94 -4.82 23.17
N HIS A 4 -15.81 -5.14 21.87
CA HIS A 4 -14.93 -4.44 20.93
C HIS A 4 -15.68 -3.59 19.89
N VAL A 5 -17.01 -3.61 19.89
CA VAL A 5 -17.83 -2.89 18.93
C VAL A 5 -18.90 -2.06 19.62
N ALA A 6 -19.21 -0.91 19.07
CA ALA A 6 -20.38 -0.13 19.39
C ALA A 6 -21.46 -0.41 18.34
N LEU A 7 -22.70 -0.61 18.79
CA LEU A 7 -23.86 -0.75 17.91
C LEU A 7 -24.55 0.60 17.82
N LEU A 8 -24.57 1.18 16.65
CA LEU A 8 -25.30 2.40 16.34
C LEU A 8 -26.57 2.04 15.55
N ARG A 9 -27.72 2.49 16.02
CA ARG A 9 -28.99 2.30 15.32
C ARG A 9 -29.18 3.45 14.32
N ILE A 10 -29.25 3.15 13.05
CA ILE A 10 -29.53 4.13 11.99
C ILE A 10 -31.05 4.22 11.80
N ARG A 11 -31.54 5.38 11.32
CA ARG A 11 -32.97 5.75 11.22
C ARG A 11 -33.85 4.80 10.40
N GLN A 12 -33.31 3.86 9.64
CA GLN A 12 -34.07 2.93 8.77
C GLN A 12 -34.06 1.48 9.26
N GLY A 13 -33.68 1.24 10.51
CA GLY A 13 -33.66 -0.12 11.05
C GLY A 13 -32.34 -0.87 10.88
N ASP A 14 -31.41 -0.33 10.09
CA ASP A 14 -30.09 -0.90 9.92
C ASP A 14 -29.23 -0.71 11.18
N LEU A 15 -28.42 -1.71 11.48
CA LEU A 15 -27.47 -1.69 12.58
C LEU A 15 -26.05 -1.43 12.03
N LEU A 16 -25.53 -0.24 12.30
CA LEU A 16 -24.12 0.04 12.04
C LEU A 16 -23.27 -0.50 13.20
N VAL A 17 -22.33 -1.37 12.86
CA VAL A 17 -21.36 -1.89 13.81
C VAL A 17 -20.07 -1.06 13.69
N VAL A 18 -19.80 -0.29 14.74
CA VAL A 18 -18.57 0.54 14.79
C VAL A 18 -17.60 -0.07 15.78
N PRO A 19 -16.38 -0.44 15.34
CA PRO A 19 -15.36 -0.91 16.26
C PRO A 19 -14.95 0.21 17.20
N ARG A 20 -14.77 -0.12 18.49
CA ARG A 20 -14.22 0.83 19.47
C ARG A 20 -12.71 0.85 19.36
N PRO A 21 -12.07 2.03 19.36
CA PRO A 21 -10.62 2.14 19.48
C PRO A 21 -10.15 1.42 20.76
N SER A 22 -9.51 0.31 20.61
CA SER A 22 -9.04 -0.51 21.72
C SER A 22 -8.07 -1.58 21.22
N PRO A 23 -7.21 -2.15 22.08
CA PRO A 23 -6.32 -3.26 21.70
C PRO A 23 -7.06 -4.46 21.11
N GLY A 24 -8.36 -4.62 21.39
CA GLY A 24 -9.20 -5.65 20.78
C GLY A 24 -9.37 -5.54 19.26
N LEU A 25 -9.09 -4.37 18.68
CA LEU A 25 -9.07 -4.18 17.22
C LEU A 25 -8.01 -5.05 16.53
N ILE A 26 -6.91 -5.39 17.21
CA ILE A 26 -5.88 -6.30 16.68
C ILE A 26 -6.51 -7.64 16.31
N HIS A 27 -7.39 -8.18 17.14
CA HIS A 27 -8.07 -9.45 16.85
C HIS A 27 -9.03 -9.32 15.65
N LEU A 28 -9.72 -8.20 15.51
CA LEU A 28 -10.58 -7.95 14.36
C LEU A 28 -9.76 -7.76 13.08
N ALA A 29 -8.63 -7.08 13.16
CA ALA A 29 -7.70 -6.91 12.04
C ALA A 29 -7.13 -8.26 11.59
N ARG A 30 -6.76 -9.15 12.51
CA ARG A 30 -6.32 -10.51 12.20
C ARG A 30 -7.40 -11.33 11.50
N LEU A 31 -8.64 -11.26 11.98
CA LEU A 31 -9.77 -11.93 11.32
C LEU A 31 -10.06 -11.34 9.93
N SER A 32 -9.92 -10.02 9.76
CA SER A 32 -10.09 -9.40 8.45
C SER A 32 -8.96 -9.74 7.48
N SER A 33 -7.74 -9.97 7.99
CA SER A 33 -6.60 -10.39 7.17
C SER A 33 -6.77 -11.77 6.54
N GLU A 34 -7.65 -12.63 7.09
CA GLU A 34 -8.03 -13.91 6.48
C GLU A 34 -8.80 -13.74 5.15
N LEU A 35 -9.41 -12.58 4.95
CA LEU A 35 -10.08 -12.23 3.69
C LEU A 35 -9.09 -11.73 2.63
N LEU A 36 -7.91 -11.27 3.04
CA LEU A 36 -6.94 -10.66 2.15
C LEU A 36 -6.53 -11.56 0.97
N PRO A 37 -6.26 -12.88 1.14
CA PRO A 37 -5.91 -13.73 0.00
C PRO A 37 -7.01 -13.81 -1.07
N ALA A 38 -8.28 -13.70 -0.66
CA ALA A 38 -9.42 -13.76 -1.59
C ALA A 38 -9.61 -12.47 -2.40
N PHE A 39 -9.14 -11.33 -1.89
CA PHE A 39 -9.31 -10.01 -2.48
C PHE A 39 -7.97 -9.29 -2.72
N LEU A 40 -6.85 -10.02 -2.73
CA LEU A 40 -5.52 -9.39 -2.76
C LEU A 40 -5.30 -8.57 -4.03
N SER A 41 -5.63 -9.11 -5.19
CA SER A 41 -5.46 -8.42 -6.48
C SER A 41 -6.34 -7.17 -6.54
N GLU A 42 -7.60 -7.26 -6.09
CA GLU A 42 -8.53 -6.13 -6.02
C GLU A 42 -8.05 -5.08 -5.00
N ALA A 43 -7.53 -5.51 -3.85
CA ALA A 43 -7.01 -4.61 -2.82
C ALA A 43 -5.75 -3.87 -3.29
N VAL A 44 -4.82 -4.58 -3.95
CA VAL A 44 -3.63 -3.99 -4.58
C VAL A 44 -4.05 -2.95 -5.61
N GLY A 45 -4.97 -3.31 -6.49
CA GLY A 45 -5.47 -2.40 -7.52
C GLY A 45 -6.19 -1.18 -6.94
N ALA A 46 -7.02 -1.35 -5.91
CA ALA A 46 -7.69 -0.25 -5.24
C ALA A 46 -6.70 0.73 -4.58
N CYS A 47 -5.67 0.21 -3.90
CA CYS A 47 -4.61 1.04 -3.32
C CYS A 47 -3.79 1.78 -4.40
N ALA A 48 -3.51 1.13 -5.55
CA ALA A 48 -2.84 1.75 -6.68
C ALA A 48 -3.67 2.90 -7.29
N VAL A 49 -4.97 2.67 -7.52
CA VAL A 49 -5.91 3.71 -7.96
C VAL A 49 -5.95 4.87 -6.96
N ARG A 50 -6.00 4.57 -5.67
CA ARG A 50 -5.98 5.59 -4.63
C ARG A 50 -4.71 6.44 -4.68
N ALA A 51 -3.54 5.82 -4.83
CA ALA A 51 -2.27 6.54 -4.92
C ALA A 51 -2.25 7.53 -6.10
N LEU A 52 -2.82 7.14 -7.24
CA LEU A 52 -2.98 8.03 -8.39
C LEU A 52 -3.91 9.21 -8.09
N LEU A 53 -5.03 8.94 -7.41
CA LEU A 53 -6.00 9.98 -7.06
C LEU A 53 -5.45 10.94 -5.99
N ALA A 54 -4.74 10.43 -4.98
CA ALA A 54 -4.16 11.24 -3.92
C ALA A 54 -3.13 12.27 -4.44
N GLY A 55 -2.46 11.98 -5.55
CA GLY A 55 -1.57 12.92 -6.22
C GLY A 55 -2.28 14.07 -6.94
N ARG A 56 -3.60 13.98 -7.13
CA ARG A 56 -4.40 14.88 -7.98
C ARG A 56 -5.47 15.67 -7.21
N VAL A 57 -5.89 15.21 -6.03
CA VAL A 57 -6.95 15.82 -5.21
C VAL A 57 -6.35 16.41 -3.94
N PRO A 58 -6.69 17.67 -3.56
CA PRO A 58 -6.29 18.23 -2.26
C PRO A 58 -6.87 17.42 -1.09
N PRO A 59 -6.16 17.31 0.03
CA PRO A 59 -6.52 16.41 1.14
C PRO A 59 -7.80 16.80 1.91
N GLU A 60 -8.41 17.94 1.65
CA GLU A 60 -9.51 18.53 2.44
C GLU A 60 -10.90 18.47 1.77
N GLY A 61 -11.07 17.75 0.67
CA GLY A 61 -12.37 17.65 0.00
C GLY A 61 -13.15 16.40 0.37
N PRO A 62 -14.50 16.45 0.45
CA PRO A 62 -15.31 15.24 0.49
C PRO A 62 -15.00 14.41 -0.76
N TRP A 63 -14.94 13.08 -0.58
CA TRP A 63 -14.67 12.10 -1.65
C TRP A 63 -15.77 12.05 -2.73
N GLU A 64 -16.33 13.21 -3.05
CA GLU A 64 -17.19 13.34 -4.22
C GLU A 64 -16.30 13.29 -5.46
N LEU A 65 -16.22 12.09 -6.01
CA LEU A 65 -15.54 11.71 -7.24
C LEU A 65 -16.15 12.41 -8.48
N GLN A 66 -16.56 13.66 -8.34
CA GLN A 66 -17.14 14.45 -9.42
C GLN A 66 -16.02 15.08 -10.25
N GLY A 67 -15.80 14.55 -11.43
CA GLY A 67 -14.85 15.07 -12.41
C GLY A 67 -13.63 14.19 -12.59
N ILE A 68 -13.85 12.87 -12.64
CA ILE A 68 -12.78 11.89 -12.65
C ILE A 68 -12.01 11.95 -13.94
N GLU A 69 -10.76 12.30 -13.78
CA GLU A 69 -9.74 12.19 -14.81
C GLU A 69 -9.57 10.74 -15.25
N LEU A 70 -9.31 10.56 -16.52
CA LEU A 70 -8.95 9.28 -17.11
C LEU A 70 -7.65 8.77 -16.47
N LEU A 71 -7.65 7.54 -16.01
CA LEU A 71 -6.48 6.86 -15.49
C LEU A 71 -5.80 6.11 -16.64
N SER A 72 -4.52 6.39 -16.86
CA SER A 72 -3.74 5.67 -17.85
C SER A 72 -3.39 4.27 -17.34
N GLN A 73 -3.49 3.26 -18.20
CA GLN A 73 -3.07 1.89 -17.89
C GLN A 73 -1.61 1.84 -17.42
N LYS A 74 -0.73 2.58 -18.08
CA LYS A 74 0.71 2.64 -17.75
C LYS A 74 0.93 3.18 -16.34
N GLU A 75 0.25 4.26 -15.96
CA GLU A 75 0.35 4.83 -14.62
C GLU A 75 -0.18 3.87 -13.54
N LEU A 76 -1.30 3.20 -13.85
CA LEU A 76 -1.88 2.21 -12.94
C LEU A 76 -0.94 1.02 -12.75
N TYR A 77 -0.38 0.47 -13.82
CA TYR A 77 0.60 -0.62 -13.75
C TYR A 77 1.82 -0.21 -12.94
N HIS A 78 2.33 0.98 -13.17
CA HIS A 78 3.46 1.50 -12.41
C HIS A 78 3.16 1.55 -10.90
N GLN A 79 1.99 2.04 -10.50
CA GLN A 79 1.59 2.07 -9.08
C GLN A 79 1.40 0.66 -8.51
N VAL A 80 0.83 -0.27 -9.29
CA VAL A 80 0.73 -1.67 -8.88
C VAL A 80 2.11 -2.27 -8.63
N LEU A 81 3.06 -2.09 -9.56
CA LEU A 81 4.43 -2.59 -9.41
C LEU A 81 5.13 -2.00 -8.19
N LEU A 82 4.99 -0.69 -7.95
CA LEU A 82 5.55 -0.04 -6.78
C LEU A 82 4.97 -0.62 -5.48
N LEU A 83 3.67 -0.88 -5.44
CA LEU A 83 3.04 -1.48 -4.27
C LEU A 83 3.48 -2.93 -4.08
N LEU A 84 3.65 -3.70 -5.16
CA LEU A 84 4.15 -5.08 -5.08
C LEU A 84 5.52 -5.18 -4.41
N HIS A 85 6.40 -4.21 -4.64
CA HIS A 85 7.70 -4.16 -3.96
C HIS A 85 7.60 -3.89 -2.45
N LEU A 86 6.51 -3.24 -2.01
CA LEU A 86 6.23 -3.04 -0.58
C LEU A 86 5.59 -4.26 0.09
N LEU A 87 4.92 -5.11 -0.69
CA LEU A 87 4.21 -6.23 -0.10
C LEU A 87 5.17 -7.39 0.21
N PRO A 88 5.04 -8.02 1.39
CA PRO A 88 5.82 -9.20 1.73
C PRO A 88 5.59 -10.34 0.74
N GLN A 89 6.65 -11.05 0.42
CA GLN A 89 6.63 -12.18 -0.53
C GLN A 89 5.63 -13.28 -0.14
N ASP A 90 5.41 -13.48 1.16
CA ASP A 90 4.46 -14.47 1.68
C ASP A 90 2.99 -14.10 1.47
N LEU A 91 2.70 -12.83 1.17
CA LEU A 91 1.36 -12.37 0.77
C LEU A 91 1.14 -12.49 -0.73
N LEU A 92 2.20 -12.40 -1.52
CA LEU A 92 2.08 -12.41 -2.97
C LEU A 92 1.90 -13.84 -3.47
N LEU A 93 0.68 -14.19 -3.83
CA LEU A 93 0.35 -15.45 -4.49
C LEU A 93 0.73 -15.43 -5.98
N LEU A 94 1.90 -14.87 -6.31
CA LEU A 94 2.40 -14.90 -7.67
C LEU A 94 2.66 -16.35 -8.08
N GLN A 95 2.07 -16.75 -9.18
CA GLN A 95 2.34 -18.08 -9.74
C GLN A 95 3.81 -18.16 -10.17
N PRO A 96 4.48 -19.28 -9.95
CA PRO A 96 5.80 -19.50 -10.54
C PRO A 96 5.70 -19.25 -12.06
N CYS A 97 6.55 -18.40 -12.60
CA CYS A 97 6.54 -18.00 -14.01
C CYS A 97 5.49 -16.94 -14.42
N GLN A 98 4.74 -16.35 -13.50
CA GLN A 98 3.88 -15.20 -13.80
C GLN A 98 4.76 -13.94 -13.88
N SER A 99 4.76 -13.28 -15.04
CA SER A 99 5.44 -11.99 -15.17
C SER A 99 4.70 -10.91 -14.38
N SER A 100 5.42 -9.89 -13.94
CA SER A 100 4.83 -8.74 -13.25
C SER A 100 3.78 -8.03 -14.12
N TYR A 101 3.98 -8.02 -15.41
CA TYR A 101 3.02 -7.50 -16.39
C TYR A 101 1.70 -8.29 -16.38
N CYS A 102 1.77 -9.63 -16.46
CA CYS A 102 0.58 -10.49 -16.40
C CYS A 102 -0.19 -10.28 -15.08
N TYR A 103 0.53 -10.07 -13.97
CA TYR A 103 -0.12 -9.76 -12.70
C TYR A 103 -0.81 -8.39 -12.73
N CYS A 104 -0.18 -7.36 -13.28
CA CYS A 104 -0.81 -6.05 -13.46
C CYS A 104 -2.08 -6.14 -14.30
N GLN A 105 -2.06 -6.94 -15.35
CA GLN A 105 -3.24 -7.17 -16.19
C GLN A 105 -4.35 -7.89 -15.42
N GLU A 106 -3.99 -8.92 -14.63
CA GLU A 106 -4.95 -9.61 -13.77
C GLU A 106 -5.60 -8.65 -12.77
N VAL A 107 -4.81 -7.80 -12.11
CA VAL A 107 -5.30 -6.78 -11.17
C VAL A 107 -6.31 -5.87 -11.87
N LEU A 108 -5.98 -5.40 -13.08
CA LEU A 108 -6.85 -4.54 -13.85
C LEU A 108 -8.17 -5.24 -14.23
N ASP A 109 -8.09 -6.47 -14.73
CA ASP A 109 -9.25 -7.28 -15.10
C ASP A 109 -10.17 -7.52 -13.88
N ARG A 110 -9.60 -7.77 -12.70
CA ARG A 110 -10.34 -7.90 -11.45
C ARG A 110 -11.07 -6.61 -11.07
N LEU A 111 -10.42 -5.44 -11.21
CA LEU A 111 -11.06 -4.15 -10.94
C LEU A 111 -12.21 -3.86 -11.91
N ILE A 112 -12.10 -4.28 -13.16
CA ILE A 112 -13.17 -4.16 -14.16
C ILE A 112 -14.31 -5.13 -13.82
N GLN A 113 -14.00 -6.40 -13.53
CA GLN A 113 -14.99 -7.42 -13.19
C GLN A 113 -15.81 -7.07 -11.95
N CYS A 114 -15.17 -6.49 -10.93
CA CYS A 114 -15.89 -6.05 -9.73
C CYS A 114 -16.61 -4.69 -9.91
N GLY A 115 -16.52 -4.10 -11.11
CA GLY A 115 -17.23 -2.87 -11.46
C GLY A 115 -16.65 -1.59 -10.84
N LEU A 116 -15.40 -1.61 -10.41
CA LEU A 116 -14.70 -0.41 -9.92
C LEU A 116 -14.13 0.44 -11.04
N LEU A 117 -13.63 -0.19 -12.10
CA LEU A 117 -13.11 0.48 -13.28
C LEU A 117 -13.98 0.18 -14.51
N VAL A 118 -14.09 1.16 -15.37
CA VAL A 118 -14.71 1.05 -16.69
C VAL A 118 -13.65 1.45 -17.72
N ALA A 119 -13.41 0.58 -18.70
CA ALA A 119 -12.56 0.92 -19.83
C ALA A 119 -13.24 1.98 -20.71
N GLU A 120 -12.52 3.02 -21.08
CA GLU A 120 -12.96 3.99 -22.08
C GLU A 120 -12.25 3.72 -23.40
N GLU A 121 -13.03 3.49 -24.44
CA GLU A 121 -12.52 3.48 -25.81
C GLU A 121 -12.10 4.90 -26.16
N THR A 122 -10.88 5.08 -26.61
CA THR A 122 -10.24 6.36 -26.88
C THR A 122 -11.08 7.21 -27.84
N PRO A 123 -11.75 8.27 -27.39
CA PRO A 123 -12.15 9.32 -28.34
C PRO A 123 -10.88 10.07 -28.69
N GLY A 124 -10.64 10.26 -29.98
CA GLY A 124 -9.42 10.88 -30.47
C GLY A 124 -9.06 12.14 -29.70
N SER A 125 -7.83 12.17 -29.24
CA SER A 125 -7.08 13.38 -28.89
C SER A 125 -7.65 14.29 -27.81
N GLN A 126 -7.83 13.81 -26.59
CA GLN A 126 -7.66 14.70 -25.45
C GLN A 126 -6.23 14.48 -24.91
N LYS A 127 -5.40 15.53 -25.03
CA LYS A 127 -4.02 15.53 -24.52
C LYS A 127 -4.05 15.15 -23.05
N ALA A 128 -3.57 13.95 -22.74
CA ALA A 128 -3.27 13.58 -21.36
C ALA A 128 -2.35 14.66 -20.78
N CYS A 129 -2.74 15.21 -19.64
CA CYS A 129 -2.01 16.31 -19.04
C CYS A 129 -0.62 15.81 -18.61
N ASP A 130 0.43 16.31 -19.25
CA ASP A 130 1.85 15.98 -19.02
C ASP A 130 2.36 16.30 -17.60
N THR A 131 1.56 16.98 -16.80
CA THR A 131 1.91 17.37 -15.43
C THR A 131 2.10 16.18 -14.49
N GLY A 132 1.46 15.03 -14.73
CA GLY A 132 1.64 13.80 -13.94
C GLY A 132 3.01 13.14 -14.15
N ARG A 133 3.57 13.24 -15.36
CA ARG A 133 4.87 12.62 -15.71
C ARG A 133 6.05 13.25 -14.97
N GLN A 134 6.04 14.57 -14.78
CA GLN A 134 7.15 15.27 -14.11
C GLN A 134 7.17 15.05 -12.60
N HIS A 135 6.03 14.79 -11.97
CA HIS A 135 5.96 14.59 -10.52
C HIS A 135 6.43 13.20 -10.06
N LEU A 136 6.28 12.17 -10.89
CA LEU A 136 6.65 10.79 -10.52
C LEU A 136 8.16 10.54 -10.66
N SER A 137 8.80 11.06 -11.71
CA SER A 137 10.24 10.90 -11.89
C SER A 137 11.09 11.62 -10.83
N ALA A 138 10.55 12.69 -10.24
CA ALA A 138 11.23 13.43 -9.18
C ALA A 138 11.09 12.77 -7.79
N LYS A 139 10.10 11.89 -7.59
CA LYS A 139 9.85 11.20 -6.30
C LYS A 139 10.66 9.92 -6.11
N LEU A 140 11.11 9.29 -7.17
CA LEU A 140 11.88 8.04 -7.11
C LEU A 140 13.38 8.32 -7.21
N LEU A 141 13.97 8.68 -6.07
CA LEU A 141 15.44 8.91 -5.97
C LEU A 141 16.25 7.64 -5.73
N TRP A 142 15.63 6.49 -5.49
CA TRP A 142 16.34 5.23 -5.38
C TRP A 142 15.90 4.26 -6.48
N LYS A 143 16.87 3.67 -7.15
CA LYS A 143 16.64 2.45 -7.93
C LYS A 143 16.73 1.29 -6.95
N PRO A 144 15.73 0.42 -6.85
CA PRO A 144 15.89 -0.85 -6.15
C PRO A 144 17.10 -1.56 -6.78
N SER A 145 18.01 -2.10 -5.95
CA SER A 145 19.17 -2.86 -6.44
C SER A 145 18.76 -4.26 -6.88
N GLY A 146 17.77 -4.38 -7.70
CA GLY A 146 17.36 -5.59 -8.37
C GLY A 146 17.50 -5.36 -9.86
N ASP A 147 18.21 -6.23 -10.50
CA ASP A 147 18.44 -6.27 -11.94
C ASP A 147 17.10 -6.28 -12.70
N PHE A 148 16.50 -5.09 -12.86
CA PHE A 148 15.52 -4.88 -13.91
C PHE A 148 16.32 -4.83 -15.22
N THR A 149 16.72 -6.00 -15.68
CA THR A 149 17.20 -6.14 -17.04
C THR A 149 16.07 -5.77 -17.99
N ASP A 150 16.38 -4.87 -18.89
CA ASP A 150 15.56 -4.23 -19.92
C ASP A 150 14.76 -5.15 -20.85
N SER A 151 14.56 -6.42 -20.54
CA SER A 151 13.81 -7.35 -21.38
C SER A 151 12.28 -7.22 -21.32
N ASP A 152 11.73 -6.56 -20.28
CA ASP A 152 10.29 -6.37 -20.15
C ASP A 152 9.81 -4.98 -20.63
N SER A 153 10.71 -4.11 -21.12
CA SER A 153 10.33 -2.75 -21.51
C SER A 153 9.54 -2.69 -22.82
N ASP A 154 9.71 -3.67 -23.71
CA ASP A 154 9.02 -3.70 -25.01
C ASP A 154 7.52 -3.99 -24.87
N ASP A 155 7.10 -4.78 -23.86
CA ASP A 155 5.68 -5.09 -23.63
C ASP A 155 4.88 -3.90 -23.06
N PHE A 156 5.55 -2.91 -22.45
CA PHE A 156 4.88 -1.71 -21.95
C PHE A 156 4.53 -0.68 -23.03
N GLU A 157 5.16 -0.73 -24.20
CA GLU A 157 4.89 0.21 -25.28
C GLU A 157 3.53 -0.06 -25.97
N GLU A 158 3.07 -1.30 -26.04
CA GLU A 158 1.75 -1.63 -26.64
C GLU A 158 0.57 -1.19 -25.77
N ALA A 159 0.79 -0.88 -24.48
CA ALA A 159 -0.25 -0.42 -23.57
C ALA A 159 -0.51 1.11 -23.66
N GLU A 160 0.18 1.83 -24.54
CA GLU A 160 -0.01 3.26 -24.74
C GLU A 160 -1.35 3.55 -25.41
N GLY A 161 -2.39 3.76 -24.63
CA GLY A 161 -3.66 4.23 -25.18
C GLY A 161 -4.92 3.74 -24.46
N ARG A 162 -4.81 2.82 -23.52
CA ARG A 162 -5.99 2.43 -22.74
C ARG A 162 -6.15 3.34 -21.52
N TYR A 163 -7.35 3.86 -21.38
CA TYR A 163 -7.75 4.71 -20.28
C TYR A 163 -8.92 4.08 -19.53
N PHE A 164 -8.96 4.33 -18.24
CA PHE A 164 -9.98 3.82 -17.35
C PHE A 164 -10.55 4.94 -16.53
N ARG A 165 -11.81 4.79 -16.19
CA ARG A 165 -12.53 5.69 -15.29
C ARG A 165 -13.08 4.89 -14.12
N LEU A 166 -13.10 5.50 -12.94
CA LEU A 166 -13.84 4.94 -11.80
C LEU A 166 -15.33 4.89 -12.14
N SER A 167 -15.93 3.76 -11.88
CA SER A 167 -17.35 3.57 -12.12
C SER A 167 -18.17 4.42 -11.15
N GLN A 168 -18.96 5.35 -11.69
CA GLN A 168 -19.94 6.12 -10.91
C GLN A 168 -21.16 5.27 -10.50
N GLN A 169 -21.35 4.15 -11.16
CA GLN A 169 -22.48 3.22 -10.92
C GLN A 169 -22.13 2.12 -9.91
N SER A 170 -21.03 2.25 -9.19
CA SER A 170 -20.72 1.28 -8.13
C SER A 170 -21.91 1.18 -7.18
N ARG A 171 -22.59 0.04 -7.20
CA ARG A 171 -23.72 -0.25 -6.31
C ARG A 171 -23.31 -0.25 -4.84
N CYS A 172 -22.01 -0.22 -4.58
CA CYS A 172 -21.43 -0.25 -3.24
C CYS A 172 -20.24 0.71 -3.19
N PRO A 173 -20.46 2.03 -2.96
CA PRO A 173 -19.36 3.01 -2.87
C PRO A 173 -18.36 2.66 -1.76
N ASP A 174 -18.80 1.97 -0.73
CA ASP A 174 -17.95 1.53 0.38
C ASP A 174 -17.04 0.35 -0.01
N PHE A 175 -17.29 -0.33 -1.14
CA PHE A 175 -16.50 -1.48 -1.56
C PHE A 175 -15.06 -1.08 -1.93
N PHE A 176 -14.88 0.04 -2.61
CA PHE A 176 -13.55 0.58 -2.89
C PHE A 176 -12.77 0.86 -1.60
N LEU A 177 -13.42 1.52 -0.64
CA LEU A 177 -12.81 1.79 0.67
C LEU A 177 -12.53 0.51 1.45
N PHE A 178 -13.42 -0.47 1.36
CA PHE A 178 -13.20 -1.78 1.98
C PHE A 178 -11.92 -2.42 1.43
N LEU A 179 -11.73 -2.46 0.11
CA LEU A 179 -10.53 -3.02 -0.52
C LEU A 179 -9.26 -2.29 -0.09
N CYS A 180 -9.26 -0.96 -0.10
CA CYS A 180 -8.13 -0.16 0.40
C CYS A 180 -7.82 -0.45 1.87
N ARG A 181 -8.84 -0.68 2.69
CA ARG A 181 -8.69 -0.95 4.12
C ARG A 181 -8.13 -2.34 4.43
N LEU A 182 -8.25 -3.31 3.52
CA LEU A 182 -7.67 -4.65 3.72
C LEU A 182 -6.14 -4.61 3.86
N LEU A 183 -5.46 -3.73 3.12
CA LEU A 183 -3.99 -3.54 3.21
C LEU A 183 -3.59 -2.46 4.22
N SER A 184 -4.54 -1.67 4.72
CA SER A 184 -4.26 -0.53 5.59
C SER A 184 -3.46 -0.89 6.86
N PRO A 185 -3.73 -1.97 7.61
CA PRO A 185 -2.94 -2.30 8.80
C PRO A 185 -1.47 -2.55 8.47
N LEU A 186 -1.19 -3.27 7.39
CA LEU A 186 0.16 -3.56 6.91
C LEU A 186 0.89 -2.28 6.48
N LEU A 187 0.26 -1.49 5.62
CA LEU A 187 0.87 -0.26 5.07
C LEU A 187 1.09 0.80 6.15
N LYS A 188 0.17 0.93 7.11
CA LYS A 188 0.34 1.81 8.27
C LYS A 188 1.50 1.37 9.14
N ALA A 189 1.62 0.06 9.42
CA ALA A 189 2.76 -0.47 10.18
C ALA A 189 4.09 -0.17 9.46
N PHE A 190 4.12 -0.29 8.13
CA PHE A 190 5.32 0.03 7.33
C PHE A 190 5.63 1.53 7.33
N ALA A 191 4.62 2.40 7.24
CA ALA A 191 4.83 3.85 7.34
C ALA A 191 5.39 4.24 8.71
N GLN A 192 4.87 3.67 9.78
CA GLN A 192 5.39 3.89 11.13
C GLN A 192 6.77 3.27 11.32
N ALA A 193 7.06 2.12 10.70
CA ALA A 193 8.41 1.55 10.69
C ALA A 193 9.41 2.47 9.96
N ALA A 194 9.00 3.16 8.90
CA ALA A 194 9.83 4.16 8.25
C ALA A 194 10.10 5.37 9.17
N THR A 195 9.10 5.83 9.91
CA THR A 195 9.28 6.85 10.96
C THR A 195 10.24 6.36 12.06
N PHE A 196 10.15 5.08 12.45
CA PHE A 196 11.01 4.49 13.47
C PHE A 196 12.49 4.43 13.07
N LEU A 197 12.85 4.45 11.78
CA LEU A 197 14.25 4.51 11.31
C LEU A 197 15.01 5.69 11.91
N HIS A 198 14.33 6.81 12.25
CA HIS A 198 14.95 7.97 12.91
C HIS A 198 15.28 7.74 14.37
N GLN A 199 14.57 6.83 15.04
CA GLN A 199 14.63 6.63 16.49
C GLN A 199 15.31 5.32 16.86
N GLY A 200 15.30 4.36 15.94
CA GLY A 200 15.83 3.01 16.14
C GLY A 200 17.35 3.03 16.43
N GLN A 201 17.75 2.25 17.41
CA GLN A 201 19.17 2.06 17.73
C GLN A 201 19.74 1.00 16.80
N LEU A 202 20.44 1.42 15.76
CA LEU A 202 21.19 0.54 14.86
C LEU A 202 22.69 0.82 15.06
N PRO A 203 23.56 -0.19 15.01
CA PRO A 203 23.33 -1.60 14.68
C PRO A 203 22.73 -2.43 15.83
N ASP A 204 21.81 -3.36 15.52
CA ASP A 204 21.20 -4.27 16.50
C ASP A 204 20.86 -5.63 15.84
N THR A 205 20.56 -6.65 16.64
CA THR A 205 20.10 -7.93 16.13
C THR A 205 18.68 -7.80 15.55
N GLU A 206 18.35 -8.61 14.54
CA GLU A 206 17.04 -8.56 13.88
C GLU A 206 15.88 -8.74 14.88
N SER A 207 16.03 -9.67 15.83
CA SER A 207 15.00 -9.92 16.83
C SER A 207 14.81 -8.75 17.81
N CYS A 208 15.91 -8.15 18.26
CA CYS A 208 15.87 -7.01 19.18
C CYS A 208 15.29 -5.78 18.47
N TYR A 209 15.70 -5.51 17.24
CA TYR A 209 15.14 -4.40 16.45
C TYR A 209 13.65 -4.59 16.16
N ALA A 210 13.20 -5.80 15.82
CA ALA A 210 11.78 -6.09 15.61
C ALA A 210 10.96 -5.90 16.89
N GLU A 211 11.50 -6.27 18.05
CA GLU A 211 10.84 -6.04 19.35
C GLU A 211 10.75 -4.54 19.68
N GLN A 212 11.83 -3.76 19.49
CA GLN A 212 11.81 -2.31 19.67
C GLN A 212 10.79 -1.64 18.73
N LEU A 213 10.76 -2.06 17.45
CA LEU A 213 9.77 -1.59 16.48
C LEU A 213 8.35 -1.92 16.95
N PHE A 214 8.11 -3.14 17.44
CA PHE A 214 6.80 -3.52 17.95
C PHE A 214 6.36 -2.65 19.14
N GLN A 215 7.26 -2.37 20.08
CA GLN A 215 6.98 -1.47 21.21
C GLN A 215 6.65 -0.05 20.71
N PHE A 216 7.37 0.44 19.70
CA PHE A 216 7.06 1.71 19.06
C PHE A 216 5.67 1.71 18.41
N LEU A 217 5.31 0.65 17.65
CA LEU A 217 3.98 0.51 17.05
C LEU A 217 2.87 0.49 18.12
N GLN A 218 3.11 -0.15 19.26
CA GLN A 218 2.17 -0.15 20.38
C GLN A 218 1.97 1.24 21.02
N ALA A 219 3.07 1.97 21.21
CA ALA A 219 3.03 3.32 21.76
C ALA A 219 2.27 4.26 20.83
N THR A 220 2.62 4.26 19.54
CA THR A 220 1.95 5.08 18.53
C THR A 220 0.46 4.72 18.38
N ALA A 221 0.12 3.42 18.48
CA ALA A 221 -1.27 2.98 18.42
C ALA A 221 -2.11 3.50 19.61
N GLN A 222 -1.49 3.73 20.75
CA GLN A 222 -2.17 4.33 21.91
C GLN A 222 -2.43 5.83 21.70
N GLU A 223 -1.53 6.53 20.99
CA GLU A 223 -1.67 7.95 20.69
C GLU A 223 -2.67 8.19 19.56
N ASP A 224 -2.54 7.45 18.46
CA ASP A 224 -3.31 7.66 17.23
C ASP A 224 -4.64 6.88 17.21
N GLY A 225 -4.82 5.90 18.09
CA GLY A 225 -5.99 5.03 18.12
C GLY A 225 -6.01 3.94 17.05
N PHE A 226 -4.95 3.77 16.27
CA PHE A 226 -4.83 2.76 15.19
C PHE A 226 -4.23 1.44 15.70
N PHE A 227 -4.95 0.77 16.58
CA PHE A 227 -4.48 -0.47 17.22
C PHE A 227 -4.25 -1.63 16.25
N GLU A 228 -4.85 -1.61 15.07
CA GLU A 228 -4.71 -2.65 14.04
C GLU A 228 -3.27 -2.82 13.53
N CYS A 229 -2.42 -1.80 13.68
CA CYS A 229 -1.01 -1.84 13.26
C CYS A 229 -0.10 -2.44 14.34
N ALA A 230 -0.55 -2.52 15.59
CA ALA A 230 0.25 -2.96 16.73
C ALA A 230 0.27 -4.49 16.88
N ASP A 231 0.70 -5.19 15.82
CA ASP A 231 0.85 -6.64 15.78
C ASP A 231 2.33 -7.00 15.61
N PRO A 232 2.88 -7.91 16.44
CA PRO A 232 4.29 -8.35 16.33
C PRO A 232 4.64 -8.88 14.94
N SER A 233 3.68 -9.57 14.28
CA SER A 233 3.92 -10.12 12.94
C SER A 233 4.10 -9.02 11.90
N LEU A 234 3.44 -7.88 12.06
CA LEU A 234 3.60 -6.73 11.18
C LEU A 234 4.95 -6.03 11.38
N ALA A 235 5.45 -5.97 12.62
CA ALA A 235 6.78 -5.46 12.91
C ALA A 235 7.86 -6.33 12.23
N ILE A 236 7.77 -7.65 12.35
CA ILE A 236 8.69 -8.58 11.70
C ILE A 236 8.63 -8.43 10.16
N ARG A 237 7.44 -8.38 9.60
CA ARG A 237 7.25 -8.18 8.15
C ARG A 237 7.83 -6.87 7.66
N ALA A 238 7.69 -5.79 8.44
CA ALA A 238 8.30 -4.50 8.11
C ALA A 238 9.82 -4.59 8.05
N VAL A 239 10.45 -5.28 9.01
CA VAL A 239 11.89 -5.51 9.02
C VAL A 239 12.34 -6.30 7.77
N TRP A 240 11.63 -7.37 7.44
CA TRP A 240 11.97 -8.17 6.26
C TRP A 240 11.78 -7.38 4.96
N THR A 241 10.67 -6.69 4.82
CA THR A 241 10.43 -5.84 3.63
C THR A 241 11.50 -4.74 3.51
N PHE A 242 11.89 -4.10 4.59
CA PHE A 242 12.94 -3.06 4.56
C PHE A 242 14.32 -3.62 4.26
N ARG A 243 14.59 -4.86 4.63
CA ARG A 243 15.79 -5.58 4.20
C ARG A 243 15.75 -5.89 2.70
N ASP A 244 14.63 -6.40 2.21
CA ASP A 244 14.46 -6.74 0.79
C ASP A 244 14.51 -5.50 -0.11
N LEU A 245 14.01 -4.35 0.38
CA LEU A 245 14.14 -3.04 -0.27
C LEU A 245 15.56 -2.42 -0.17
N GLY A 246 16.48 -3.03 0.58
CA GLY A 246 17.82 -2.51 0.79
C GLY A 246 17.88 -1.28 1.72
N VAL A 247 16.81 -0.99 2.47
CA VAL A 247 16.78 0.03 3.52
C VAL A 247 17.62 -0.42 4.71
N LEU A 248 17.42 -1.67 5.12
CA LEU A 248 18.20 -2.35 6.14
C LEU A 248 19.16 -3.34 5.48
N GLN A 249 20.40 -3.36 5.96
CA GLN A 249 21.43 -4.32 5.53
C GLN A 249 21.76 -5.25 6.68
N GLN A 250 22.00 -6.51 6.38
CA GLN A 250 22.29 -7.53 7.35
C GLN A 250 23.76 -7.98 7.23
N THR A 251 24.47 -8.00 8.33
CA THR A 251 25.83 -8.51 8.40
C THR A 251 25.91 -9.69 9.35
N PRO A 252 26.65 -10.78 9.00
CA PRO A 252 26.81 -11.90 9.90
C PRO A 252 27.66 -11.49 11.10
N SER A 253 27.23 -11.91 12.31
CA SER A 253 27.96 -11.70 13.55
C SER A 253 27.96 -13.01 14.35
N PRO A 254 28.95 -13.25 15.25
CA PRO A 254 28.95 -14.43 16.12
C PRO A 254 27.73 -14.55 17.04
N ALA A 255 27.10 -13.41 17.35
CA ALA A 255 25.89 -13.33 18.18
C ALA A 255 24.58 -13.46 17.37
N GLY A 256 24.67 -13.67 16.07
CA GLY A 256 23.53 -13.67 15.14
C GLY A 256 23.60 -12.54 14.12
N PRO A 257 22.70 -12.50 13.15
CA PRO A 257 22.67 -11.47 12.12
C PRO A 257 22.38 -10.09 12.74
N VAL A 258 23.19 -9.11 12.40
CA VAL A 258 23.08 -7.71 12.87
C VAL A 258 22.58 -6.84 11.73
N LEU A 259 21.57 -6.04 12.01
CA LEU A 259 21.00 -5.06 11.10
C LEU A 259 21.75 -3.74 11.18
N HIS A 260 21.95 -3.14 10.03
CA HIS A 260 22.49 -1.80 9.85
C HIS A 260 21.60 -1.00 8.92
N LEU A 261 21.55 0.31 9.11
CA LEU A 261 20.91 1.19 8.16
C LEU A 261 21.80 1.32 6.91
N SER A 262 21.19 1.17 5.73
CA SER A 262 21.90 1.39 4.46
C SER A 262 22.44 2.83 4.38
N PRO A 263 23.62 3.06 3.79
CA PRO A 263 24.17 4.42 3.63
C PRO A 263 23.23 5.39 2.94
N THR A 264 22.41 4.90 1.99
CA THR A 264 21.39 5.71 1.29
C THR A 264 20.34 6.26 2.24
N PHE A 265 20.00 5.51 3.29
CA PHE A 265 18.94 5.86 4.23
C PHE A 265 19.47 6.46 5.55
N THR A 266 20.74 6.81 5.64
CA THR A 266 21.28 7.60 6.76
C THR A 266 20.78 9.06 6.70
N SER A 267 20.45 9.56 5.51
CA SER A 267 19.84 10.88 5.35
C SER A 267 18.37 10.84 5.77
N ARG A 268 18.00 11.83 6.58
CA ARG A 268 16.62 12.02 7.02
C ARG A 268 15.65 12.23 5.84
N ASP A 269 16.07 12.99 4.84
CA ASP A 269 15.28 13.21 3.62
C ASP A 269 14.86 11.91 2.93
N ASN A 270 15.76 10.92 2.88
CA ASN A 270 15.47 9.65 2.22
C ASN A 270 14.49 8.79 3.06
N GLN A 271 14.60 8.87 4.38
CA GLN A 271 13.66 8.21 5.28
C GLN A 271 12.26 8.84 5.19
N GLU A 272 12.17 10.17 5.15
CA GLU A 272 10.90 10.90 4.97
C GLU A 272 10.27 10.60 3.60
N LYS A 273 11.07 10.49 2.53
CA LYS A 273 10.60 10.08 1.20
C LYS A 273 10.07 8.65 1.21
N LEU A 274 10.73 7.72 1.91
CA LEU A 274 10.25 6.36 2.07
C LEU A 274 8.90 6.34 2.79
N GLU A 275 8.76 7.09 3.88
CA GLU A 275 7.51 7.22 4.61
C GLU A 275 6.40 7.78 3.72
N GLN A 276 6.65 8.88 3.01
CA GLN A 276 5.68 9.50 2.09
C GLN A 276 5.29 8.55 0.96
N PHE A 277 6.26 7.81 0.43
CA PHE A 277 6.03 6.79 -0.59
C PHE A 277 5.07 5.70 -0.10
N ILE A 278 5.22 5.22 1.13
CA ILE A 278 4.31 4.23 1.69
C ILE A 278 2.94 4.85 1.95
N ARG A 279 2.89 6.07 2.49
CA ARG A 279 1.65 6.76 2.86
C ARG A 279 0.71 7.03 1.69
N GLN A 280 1.22 7.17 0.46
CA GLN A 280 0.36 7.39 -0.73
C GLN A 280 -0.64 6.25 -0.96
N PHE A 281 -0.33 5.03 -0.52
CA PHE A 281 -1.20 3.86 -0.66
C PHE A 281 -2.18 3.68 0.51
N ILE A 282 -2.02 4.43 1.60
CA ILE A 282 -2.84 4.30 2.80
C ILE A 282 -4.15 5.05 2.63
N CYS A 283 -5.25 4.38 2.95
CA CYS A 283 -6.54 5.01 3.08
C CYS A 283 -6.67 5.66 4.46
N GLY A 284 -6.87 6.97 4.50
CA GLY A 284 -7.13 7.72 5.72
C GLY A 284 -8.47 7.36 6.37
#